data_a6aba7a823d3c2ccef248b75559d6165
#
_entry.id   a6aba7a823d3c2ccef248b75559d6165
#
_cell.length_a   1.000
_cell.length_b   1.000
_cell.length_c   1.000
_cell.angle_alpha   90.00
_cell.angle_beta   90.00
_cell.angle_gamma   90.00
#
_symmetry.space_group_name_H-M   'P 1'
#
loop_
_entity.id
_entity.type
_entity.pdbx_description
1 polymer ?
#
loop_
_entity_poly.entity_id
_entity_poly.type
_entity_poly.pdbx_seq_one_letter_code
_entity_poly.pdbx_strand_id
1 'polypeptide(L)'
;MEERSVVGDMLADRMNRIASSPTLKVGLEAARLRRTGADVVDFGAGEPDFSTPPSAKAEAKAAIDADFTKYTANAGIDELKEAIANRYRSAYGVDYSPGQVIVTAGGKQALYNTAMALFGPGDEVVTHSPGWPSIIEQIRLAEASPVTVRTD
;
A
#
# COMPACT_ATOMS: atom_id res chain seq x y z
N MET A 1 12.44 -11.53 -33.95
CA MET A 1 11.01 -11.11 -33.87
C MET A 1 10.49 -11.83 -32.65
N GLU A 2 10.51 -11.15 -31.48
CA GLU A 2 9.92 -11.71 -30.27
C GLU A 2 8.40 -11.73 -30.45
N GLU A 3 7.80 -12.90 -30.31
CA GLU A 3 6.35 -13.05 -30.23
C GLU A 3 5.81 -12.23 -29.06
N ARG A 4 5.20 -11.10 -29.34
CA ARG A 4 4.40 -10.39 -28.34
C ARG A 4 3.30 -11.35 -27.87
N SER A 5 3.31 -11.67 -26.60
CA SER A 5 2.26 -12.48 -25.98
C SER A 5 0.91 -11.79 -26.23
N VAL A 6 -0.09 -12.54 -26.70
CA VAL A 6 -1.46 -12.05 -26.95
C VAL A 6 -2.05 -11.32 -25.72
N VAL A 7 -1.62 -11.68 -24.52
CA VAL A 7 -2.01 -11.02 -23.25
C VAL A 7 -1.44 -9.60 -23.17
N GLY A 8 -0.26 -9.33 -23.73
CA GLY A 8 0.35 -8.00 -23.71
C GLY A 8 -0.46 -6.96 -24.49
N ASP A 9 -1.14 -7.36 -25.56
CA ASP A 9 -1.94 -6.46 -26.40
C ASP A 9 -3.32 -6.14 -25.80
N MET A 10 -3.73 -6.83 -24.72
CA MET A 10 -5.00 -6.60 -24.00
C MET A 10 -4.85 -5.67 -22.79
N LEU A 11 -3.63 -5.35 -22.40
CA LEU A 11 -3.39 -4.49 -21.23
C LEU A 11 -3.42 -3.02 -21.61
N ALA A 12 -3.92 -2.18 -20.72
CA ALA A 12 -3.86 -0.73 -20.89
C ALA A 12 -2.39 -0.25 -20.95
N ASP A 13 -2.10 0.76 -21.78
CA ASP A 13 -0.74 1.29 -22.00
C ASP A 13 -0.02 1.69 -20.70
N ARG A 14 -0.76 2.12 -19.69
CA ARG A 14 -0.21 2.45 -18.37
C ARG A 14 0.52 1.28 -17.71
N MET A 15 0.17 0.04 -18.04
CA MET A 15 0.84 -1.15 -17.50
C MET A 15 2.27 -1.32 -18.00
N ASN A 16 2.60 -0.70 -19.14
CA ASN A 16 3.96 -0.68 -19.68
C ASN A 16 4.88 0.33 -18.96
N ARG A 17 4.32 1.19 -18.11
CA ARG A 17 5.04 2.24 -17.38
C ARG A 17 5.52 1.78 -16.00
N ILE A 18 4.99 0.66 -15.49
CA ILE A 18 5.31 0.13 -14.16
C ILE A 18 6.23 -1.07 -14.24
N ALA A 19 7.08 -1.22 -13.22
CA ALA A 19 7.98 -2.36 -13.07
C ALA A 19 7.46 -3.34 -12.02
N SER A 20 7.83 -4.62 -12.16
CA SER A 20 7.58 -5.60 -11.11
C SER A 20 8.35 -5.26 -9.82
N SER A 21 7.70 -5.48 -8.67
CA SER A 21 8.27 -5.16 -7.35
C SER A 21 9.63 -5.83 -7.11
N PRO A 22 10.70 -5.07 -6.86
CA PRO A 22 12.01 -5.63 -6.50
C PRO A 22 11.95 -6.44 -5.20
N THR A 23 11.18 -5.99 -4.21
CA THR A 23 11.03 -6.67 -2.92
C THR A 23 10.34 -8.03 -3.07
N LEU A 24 9.35 -8.13 -3.96
CA LEU A 24 8.71 -9.40 -4.27
C LEU A 24 9.70 -10.39 -4.91
N LYS A 25 10.54 -9.92 -5.85
CA LYS A 25 11.56 -10.75 -6.49
C LYS A 25 12.54 -11.32 -5.47
N VAL A 26 13.01 -10.48 -4.54
CA VAL A 26 13.94 -10.91 -3.48
C VAL A 26 13.28 -11.96 -2.59
N GLY A 27 12.05 -11.75 -2.13
CA GLY A 27 11.33 -12.71 -1.30
C GLY A 27 11.07 -14.05 -2.00
N LEU A 28 10.72 -14.02 -3.30
CA LEU A 28 10.53 -15.25 -4.10
C LEU A 28 11.84 -16.04 -4.24
N GLU A 29 12.97 -15.35 -4.45
CA GLU A 29 14.28 -16.00 -4.53
C GLU A 29 14.72 -16.57 -3.19
N ALA A 30 14.55 -15.83 -2.09
CA ALA A 30 14.82 -16.34 -0.75
C ALA A 30 13.96 -17.60 -0.44
N ALA A 31 12.68 -17.59 -0.79
CA ALA A 31 11.81 -18.75 -0.64
C ALA A 31 12.24 -19.93 -1.51
N ARG A 32 12.71 -19.67 -2.73
CA ARG A 32 13.26 -20.71 -3.62
C ARG A 32 14.50 -21.36 -3.01
N LEU A 33 15.44 -20.57 -2.52
CA LEU A 33 16.68 -21.06 -1.91
C LEU A 33 16.39 -21.88 -0.64
N ARG A 34 15.49 -21.44 0.23
CA ARG A 34 15.08 -22.22 1.42
C ARG A 34 14.53 -23.59 1.05
N ARG A 35 13.74 -23.70 -0.04
CA ARG A 35 13.24 -24.99 -0.52
C ARG A 35 14.34 -25.93 -1.00
N THR A 36 15.51 -25.43 -1.38
CA THR A 36 16.68 -26.25 -1.72
C THR A 36 17.55 -26.61 -0.51
N GLY A 37 17.13 -26.24 0.70
CA GLY A 37 17.85 -26.52 1.94
C GLY A 37 18.93 -25.47 2.30
N ALA A 38 19.00 -24.35 1.57
CA ALA A 38 19.93 -23.28 1.92
C ALA A 38 19.44 -22.51 3.17
N ASP A 39 20.37 -22.20 4.07
CA ASP A 39 20.13 -21.31 5.20
C ASP A 39 20.14 -19.86 4.71
N VAL A 40 18.98 -19.25 4.62
CA VAL A 40 18.79 -17.91 4.06
C VAL A 40 18.11 -17.00 5.05
N VAL A 41 18.76 -15.89 5.36
CA VAL A 41 18.17 -14.76 6.08
C VAL A 41 17.58 -13.77 5.04
N ASP A 42 16.29 -13.46 5.19
CA ASP A 42 15.55 -12.64 4.23
C ASP A 42 15.22 -11.27 4.83
N PHE A 43 15.76 -10.22 4.23
CA PHE A 43 15.47 -8.81 4.56
C PHE A 43 14.65 -8.11 3.45
N GLY A 44 14.03 -8.87 2.57
CA GLY A 44 13.30 -8.34 1.41
C GLY A 44 11.96 -7.69 1.76
N ALA A 45 11.26 -8.20 2.79
CA ALA A 45 9.98 -7.65 3.24
C ALA A 45 10.13 -6.98 4.60
N GLY A 46 9.67 -5.74 4.71
CA GLY A 46 9.60 -5.02 6.01
C GLY A 46 8.24 -5.27 6.66
N GLU A 47 8.18 -6.19 7.61
CA GLU A 47 7.00 -6.41 8.44
C GLU A 47 7.41 -6.56 9.92
N PRO A 48 6.53 -6.18 10.89
CA PRO A 48 6.78 -6.44 12.29
C PRO A 48 6.88 -7.95 12.55
N ASP A 49 7.90 -8.39 13.29
CA ASP A 49 8.05 -9.78 13.73
C ASP A 49 7.17 -10.12 14.94
N PHE A 50 6.65 -9.09 15.62
CA PHE A 50 5.69 -9.27 16.72
C PHE A 50 4.31 -9.68 16.21
N SER A 51 3.69 -10.60 16.93
CA SER A 51 2.29 -10.98 16.66
C SER A 51 1.34 -9.80 16.87
N THR A 52 0.23 -9.82 16.15
CA THR A 52 -0.88 -8.88 16.36
C THR A 52 -1.26 -8.83 17.86
N PRO A 53 -1.46 -7.64 18.44
CA PRO A 53 -1.83 -7.50 19.84
C PRO A 53 -3.04 -8.36 20.23
N PRO A 54 -3.04 -8.99 21.44
CA PRO A 54 -4.14 -9.84 21.87
C PRO A 54 -5.50 -9.15 21.85
N SER A 55 -5.56 -7.86 22.22
CA SER A 55 -6.78 -7.06 22.17
C SER A 55 -7.35 -6.94 20.74
N ALA A 56 -6.51 -6.62 19.77
CA ALA A 56 -6.94 -6.54 18.38
C ALA A 56 -7.47 -7.88 17.84
N LYS A 57 -6.83 -8.99 18.23
CA LYS A 57 -7.32 -10.34 17.89
C LYS A 57 -8.67 -10.65 18.53
N ALA A 58 -8.87 -10.24 19.79
CA ALA A 58 -10.11 -10.48 20.51
C ALA A 58 -11.27 -9.71 19.87
N GLU A 59 -11.08 -8.42 19.58
CA GLU A 59 -12.09 -7.59 18.93
C GLU A 59 -12.44 -8.09 17.53
N ALA A 60 -11.45 -8.52 16.73
CA ALA A 60 -11.71 -9.08 15.41
C ALA A 60 -12.57 -10.35 15.47
N LYS A 61 -12.31 -11.24 16.45
CA LYS A 61 -13.13 -12.44 16.66
C LYS A 61 -14.54 -12.08 17.11
N ALA A 62 -14.67 -11.15 18.07
CA ALA A 62 -15.96 -10.70 18.55
C ALA A 62 -16.81 -10.06 17.45
N ALA A 63 -16.20 -9.29 16.55
CA ALA A 63 -16.88 -8.70 15.41
C ALA A 63 -17.40 -9.78 14.41
N ILE A 64 -16.61 -10.84 14.19
CA ILE A 64 -17.05 -11.97 13.35
C ILE A 64 -18.22 -12.71 14.02
N ASP A 65 -18.10 -13.02 15.30
CA ASP A 65 -19.13 -13.73 16.08
C ASP A 65 -20.44 -12.92 16.19
N ALA A 66 -20.34 -11.58 16.12
CA ALA A 66 -21.47 -10.66 16.07
C ALA A 66 -22.05 -10.42 14.65
N ASP A 67 -21.65 -11.21 13.66
CA ASP A 67 -22.06 -11.04 12.25
C ASP A 67 -21.74 -9.66 11.64
N PHE A 68 -20.72 -8.96 12.16
CA PHE A 68 -20.24 -7.71 11.58
C PHE A 68 -19.47 -7.98 10.28
N THR A 69 -20.17 -8.56 9.31
CA THR A 69 -19.64 -9.08 8.04
C THR A 69 -20.39 -8.54 6.82
N LYS A 70 -21.21 -7.50 7.02
CA LYS A 70 -22.01 -6.87 5.97
C LYS A 70 -21.32 -5.61 5.43
N TYR A 71 -21.91 -5.02 4.39
CA TYR A 71 -21.42 -3.75 3.84
C TYR A 71 -21.44 -2.64 4.89
N THR A 72 -20.42 -1.83 4.85
CA THR A 72 -20.26 -0.60 5.65
C THR A 72 -20.20 0.62 4.73
N ALA A 73 -20.12 1.82 5.29
CA ALA A 73 -19.89 3.03 4.52
C ALA A 73 -18.54 2.96 3.77
N ASN A 74 -18.50 3.44 2.52
CA ASN A 74 -17.32 3.38 1.65
C ASN A 74 -16.09 4.09 2.25
N ALA A 75 -16.30 5.14 3.02
CA ALA A 75 -15.22 5.88 3.69
C ALA A 75 -14.77 5.26 5.03
N GLY A 76 -15.39 4.16 5.45
CA GLY A 76 -15.18 3.53 6.75
C GLY A 76 -16.30 3.82 7.75
N ILE A 77 -16.37 3.03 8.81
CA ILE A 77 -17.35 3.20 9.88
C ILE A 77 -17.04 4.46 10.71
N ASP A 78 -18.08 5.10 11.22
CA ASP A 78 -17.95 6.40 11.91
C ASP A 78 -17.10 6.28 13.17
N GLU A 79 -17.25 5.20 13.94
CA GLU A 79 -16.47 4.94 15.15
C GLU A 79 -14.95 4.89 14.87
N LEU A 80 -14.55 4.28 13.76
CA LEU A 80 -13.14 4.22 13.38
C LEU A 80 -12.63 5.58 12.91
N LYS A 81 -13.43 6.32 12.12
CA LYS A 81 -13.07 7.66 11.68
C LYS A 81 -12.93 8.64 12.85
N GLU A 82 -13.81 8.56 13.83
CA GLU A 82 -13.71 9.33 15.07
C GLU A 82 -12.46 8.95 15.88
N ALA A 83 -12.18 7.65 16.04
CA ALA A 83 -10.98 7.19 16.72
C ALA A 83 -9.69 7.70 16.05
N ILE A 84 -9.65 7.69 14.70
CA ILE A 84 -8.53 8.23 13.93
C ILE A 84 -8.40 9.75 14.16
N ALA A 85 -9.48 10.51 14.05
CA ALA A 85 -9.47 11.97 14.28
C ALA A 85 -8.98 12.30 15.70
N ASN A 86 -9.49 11.60 16.72
CA ASN A 86 -9.05 11.74 18.09
C ASN A 86 -7.58 11.37 18.31
N ARG A 87 -7.09 10.35 17.63
CA ARG A 87 -5.66 9.97 17.65
C ARG A 87 -4.78 11.08 17.10
N TYR A 88 -5.16 11.68 15.96
CA TYR A 88 -4.41 12.79 15.37
C TYR A 88 -4.40 14.02 16.27
N ARG A 89 -5.53 14.35 16.88
CA ARG A 89 -5.63 15.47 17.84
C ARG A 89 -4.71 15.23 19.04
N SER A 90 -4.77 14.05 19.65
CA SER A 90 -4.01 13.74 20.88
C SER A 90 -2.51 13.57 20.64
N ALA A 91 -2.10 12.97 19.52
CA ALA A 91 -0.69 12.63 19.28
C ALA A 91 0.08 13.75 18.55
N TYR A 92 -0.61 14.52 17.70
CA TYR A 92 0.04 15.48 16.81
C TYR A 92 -0.51 16.90 16.93
N GLY A 93 -1.55 17.14 17.73
CA GLY A 93 -2.18 18.44 17.86
C GLY A 93 -2.93 18.89 16.60
N VAL A 94 -3.25 17.99 15.69
CA VAL A 94 -3.96 18.30 14.44
C VAL A 94 -5.41 17.87 14.58
N ASP A 95 -6.32 18.83 14.28
CA ASP A 95 -7.76 18.62 14.43
C ASP A 95 -8.40 18.31 13.08
N TYR A 96 -8.78 17.05 12.88
CA TYR A 96 -9.58 16.61 11.75
C TYR A 96 -11.00 16.27 12.19
N SER A 97 -11.98 16.56 11.34
CA SER A 97 -13.32 16.02 11.50
C SER A 97 -13.38 14.58 10.94
N PRO A 98 -14.28 13.71 11.43
CA PRO A 98 -14.46 12.37 10.86
C PRO A 98 -14.79 12.37 9.36
N GLY A 99 -15.44 13.45 8.86
CA GLY A 99 -15.72 13.63 7.43
C GLY A 99 -14.49 13.84 6.54
N GLN A 100 -13.32 14.16 7.15
CA GLN A 100 -12.04 14.33 6.45
C GLN A 100 -11.20 13.04 6.49
N VAL A 101 -11.75 11.93 6.99
CA VAL A 101 -11.06 10.65 7.11
C VAL A 101 -11.66 9.63 6.16
N ILE A 102 -10.81 8.97 5.41
CA ILE A 102 -11.16 7.81 4.57
C ILE A 102 -10.33 6.62 5.03
N VAL A 103 -11.00 5.51 5.35
CA VAL A 103 -10.37 4.24 5.72
C VAL A 103 -10.20 3.40 4.47
N THR A 104 -9.00 2.85 4.29
CA THR A 104 -8.65 2.03 3.12
C THR A 104 -8.11 0.66 3.54
N ALA A 105 -7.99 -0.27 2.61
CA ALA A 105 -7.33 -1.56 2.82
C ALA A 105 -5.79 -1.38 2.90
N GLY A 106 -5.35 -0.77 3.99
CA GLY A 106 -3.96 -0.43 4.25
C GLY A 106 -3.46 0.83 3.55
N GLY A 107 -2.29 1.32 3.99
CA GLY A 107 -1.68 2.56 3.49
C GLY A 107 -1.33 2.52 1.99
N LYS A 108 -1.06 1.34 1.44
CA LYS A 108 -0.78 1.21 0.00
C LYS A 108 -1.99 1.61 -0.85
N GLN A 109 -3.20 1.21 -0.45
CA GLN A 109 -4.41 1.62 -1.14
C GLN A 109 -4.70 3.12 -0.95
N ALA A 110 -4.42 3.67 0.24
CA ALA A 110 -4.56 5.11 0.46
C ALA A 110 -3.70 5.91 -0.52
N LEU A 111 -2.42 5.56 -0.65
CA LEU A 111 -1.50 6.21 -1.59
C LEU A 111 -1.92 6.01 -3.04
N TYR A 112 -2.36 4.80 -3.41
CA TYR A 112 -2.87 4.52 -4.75
C TYR A 112 -4.09 5.37 -5.10
N ASN A 113 -5.09 5.41 -4.22
CA ASN A 113 -6.29 6.21 -4.42
C ASN A 113 -5.96 7.70 -4.54
N THR A 114 -5.03 8.19 -3.70
CA THR A 114 -4.56 9.57 -3.74
C THR A 114 -3.88 9.88 -5.08
N ALA A 115 -2.96 9.00 -5.52
CA ALA A 115 -2.27 9.19 -6.78
C ALA A 115 -3.24 9.23 -7.97
N MET A 116 -4.19 8.27 -8.01
CA MET A 116 -5.18 8.19 -9.08
C MET A 116 -6.20 9.33 -9.08
N ALA A 117 -6.46 9.94 -7.91
CA ALA A 117 -7.41 11.05 -7.79
C ALA A 117 -6.80 12.43 -8.07
N LEU A 118 -5.49 12.59 -7.81
CA LEU A 118 -4.85 13.90 -7.83
C LEU A 118 -3.87 14.11 -8.99
N PHE A 119 -3.33 13.03 -9.56
CA PHE A 119 -2.25 13.13 -10.56
C PHE A 119 -2.67 12.57 -11.91
N GLY A 120 -2.07 13.12 -12.97
CA GLY A 120 -2.29 12.70 -14.35
C GLY A 120 -1.13 13.04 -15.28
N PRO A 121 -1.31 12.89 -16.59
CA PRO A 121 -0.29 13.23 -17.58
C PRO A 121 0.14 14.69 -17.49
N GLY A 122 1.45 14.93 -17.38
CA GLY A 122 2.05 16.27 -17.26
C GLY A 122 2.32 16.72 -15.83
N ASP A 123 1.79 16.03 -14.81
CA ASP A 123 2.10 16.33 -13.41
C ASP A 123 3.47 15.78 -13.01
N GLU A 124 4.17 16.53 -12.16
CA GLU A 124 5.40 16.09 -11.49
C GLU A 124 5.13 15.89 -10.00
N VAL A 125 5.52 14.71 -9.49
CA VAL A 125 5.32 14.35 -8.09
C VAL A 125 6.66 14.13 -7.43
N VAL A 126 6.98 14.99 -6.45
CA VAL A 126 8.24 14.91 -5.71
C VAL A 126 8.18 13.78 -4.68
N THR A 127 9.20 12.92 -4.67
CA THR A 127 9.39 11.89 -3.66
C THR A 127 10.87 11.76 -3.29
N HIS A 128 11.20 11.00 -2.24
CA HIS A 128 12.58 10.85 -1.77
C HIS A 128 13.22 9.55 -2.27
N SER A 129 14.57 9.56 -2.30
CA SER A 129 15.40 8.38 -2.56
C SER A 129 16.58 8.35 -1.56
N PRO A 130 16.82 7.20 -0.84
CA PRO A 130 16.10 5.94 -0.94
C PRO A 130 14.68 6.03 -0.39
N GLY A 131 13.76 5.28 -0.98
CA GLY A 131 12.35 5.29 -0.61
C GLY A 131 11.64 3.99 -0.99
N TRP A 132 10.39 3.88 -0.60
CA TRP A 132 9.59 2.70 -0.91
C TRP A 132 9.23 2.64 -2.41
N PRO A 133 9.66 1.60 -3.15
CA PRO A 133 9.50 1.55 -4.61
C PRO A 133 8.05 1.67 -5.09
N SER A 134 7.08 1.21 -4.28
CA SER A 134 5.65 1.28 -4.64
C SER A 134 5.15 2.69 -4.87
N ILE A 135 5.71 3.71 -4.23
CA ILE A 135 5.31 5.12 -4.42
C ILE A 135 5.60 5.55 -5.85
N ILE A 136 6.81 5.26 -6.34
CA ILE A 136 7.23 5.60 -7.70
C ILE A 136 6.32 4.91 -8.74
N GLU A 137 6.02 3.63 -8.52
CA GLU A 137 5.17 2.87 -9.44
C GLU A 137 3.71 3.36 -9.44
N GLN A 138 3.19 3.82 -8.30
CA GLN A 138 1.85 4.41 -8.22
C GLN A 138 1.78 5.76 -8.94
N ILE A 139 2.82 6.59 -8.84
CA ILE A 139 2.91 7.85 -9.60
C ILE A 139 2.93 7.57 -11.10
N ARG A 140 3.73 6.60 -11.56
CA ARG A 140 3.78 6.18 -12.96
C ARG A 140 2.46 5.60 -13.46
N LEU A 141 1.76 4.83 -12.61
CA LEU A 141 0.46 4.26 -12.93
C LEU A 141 -0.62 5.33 -13.11
N ALA A 142 -0.52 6.42 -12.34
CA ALA A 142 -1.34 7.63 -12.51
C ALA A 142 -0.93 8.47 -13.73
N GLU A 143 0.07 8.02 -14.51
CA GLU A 143 0.62 8.67 -15.71
C GLU A 143 1.39 9.97 -15.43
N ALA A 144 1.69 10.25 -14.17
CA ALA A 144 2.53 11.35 -13.73
C ALA A 144 4.03 10.99 -13.73
N SER A 145 4.89 11.99 -13.60
CA SER A 145 6.35 11.86 -13.57
C SER A 145 6.87 11.93 -12.14
N PRO A 146 7.54 10.88 -11.62
CA PRO A 146 8.18 10.95 -10.30
C PRO A 146 9.47 11.77 -10.39
N VAL A 147 9.60 12.78 -9.54
CA VAL A 147 10.82 13.56 -9.32
C VAL A 147 11.43 13.15 -7.99
N THR A 148 12.58 12.47 -8.04
CA THR A 148 13.22 11.94 -6.84
C THR A 148 14.26 12.90 -6.29
N VAL A 149 14.15 13.21 -5.01
CA VAL A 149 15.17 13.99 -4.25
C VAL A 149 15.94 13.03 -3.39
N ARG A 150 17.26 13.05 -3.52
CA ARG A 150 18.15 12.25 -2.67
C ARG A 150 18.14 12.81 -1.25
N THR A 151 17.96 11.92 -0.29
CA THR A 151 18.09 12.21 1.15
C THR A 151 19.29 11.47 1.71
N ASP A 152 19.99 12.09 2.66
CA ASP A 152 21.15 11.52 3.34
C ASP A 152 20.73 10.50 4.41
#